data_bcbdd4262c3409873b47fa26e7514b60
#
_entry.id   bcbdd4262c3409873b47fa26e7514b60
#
_cell.length_a   1.000
_cell.length_b   1.000
_cell.length_c   1.000
_cell.angle_alpha   90.00
_cell.angle_beta   90.00
_cell.angle_gamma   90.00
#
_symmetry.space_group_name_H-M   'P 1'
#
loop_
_entity.id
_entity.type
_entity.pdbx_description
1 polymer ?
#
loop_
_entity_poly.entity_id
_entity_poly.type
_entity_poly.pdbx_seq_one_letter_code
_entity_poly.pdbx_strand_id
1 'polypeptide(L)'
;MNEQDWSPFGGEPTSPPRPAPGPGRATVPQPAGSPRPSPFPKTDPPHDQTAALRPPSAAKQPTPGLIPAPDATAILPQIPDGPAPAPEGADSATRKKQSVKRHRDAEAAGKVRKTVRGVGEVLITFGVVVLLYAAYEVFGVTGEINNAQGDLSSDLDVIWDVGGEEEEGVDGAPVPELGDAFARMWAPDIRAESWTLVEGTELSDIEYAPGRYLDGAYPGEQGNFTLAGHNVPAIFQKIRDLDPGDKVVIETRENFYVYEVEEHVIVDETQIDITAPVPGDPGASPGDEDFWMTLFTCHPLWDNYERYVVYSKLIDTVERDPEGDLPDEAFDPEA
;
A
#
# COMPACT_ATOMS: atom_id res chain seq x y z
N MET A 1 11.15 14.34 17.12
CA MET A 1 11.52 13.76 15.82
C MET A 1 11.49 14.92 14.87
N ASN A 2 12.59 15.25 14.22
CA ASN A 2 12.66 16.39 13.30
C ASN A 2 11.87 16.04 12.04
N GLU A 3 10.87 16.88 11.73
CA GLU A 3 10.30 16.97 10.39
C GLU A 3 11.46 17.41 9.47
N GLN A 4 12.01 16.48 8.73
CA GLN A 4 12.95 16.78 7.66
C GLN A 4 12.12 16.97 6.40
N ASP A 5 12.22 18.20 5.87
CA ASP A 5 11.76 18.61 4.54
C ASP A 5 11.93 17.49 3.52
N TRP A 6 10.85 16.86 3.15
CA TRP A 6 10.78 16.03 1.98
C TRP A 6 10.32 16.90 0.81
N SER A 7 11.25 17.55 0.15
CA SER A 7 11.07 18.00 -1.23
C SER A 7 11.73 16.97 -2.13
N PRO A 8 11.03 16.34 -3.06
CA PRO A 8 11.66 15.43 -4.02
C PRO A 8 12.74 16.11 -4.86
N PHE A 9 12.73 17.45 -4.85
CA PHE A 9 13.68 18.28 -5.58
C PHE A 9 14.28 19.31 -4.63
N GLY A 10 15.28 18.94 -3.85
CA GLY A 10 15.96 19.83 -2.90
C GLY A 10 16.58 21.05 -3.57
N GLY A 11 15.83 22.12 -3.68
CA GLY A 11 16.26 23.44 -4.17
C GLY A 11 15.07 24.35 -4.38
N GLU A 12 15.12 25.57 -3.84
CA GLU A 12 14.15 26.62 -4.16
C GLU A 12 14.15 26.89 -5.67
N PRO A 13 12.99 26.87 -6.35
CA PRO A 13 12.91 27.19 -7.77
C PRO A 13 13.02 28.70 -7.99
N THR A 14 14.18 29.15 -8.41
CA THR A 14 14.27 30.45 -9.12
C THR A 14 13.86 30.18 -10.57
N SER A 15 12.57 30.41 -10.88
CA SER A 15 12.05 30.33 -12.25
C SER A 15 12.77 31.32 -13.17
N PRO A 16 13.33 30.89 -14.31
CA PRO A 16 13.74 31.80 -15.35
C PRO A 16 12.52 32.39 -16.09
N PRO A 17 12.60 33.64 -16.60
CA PRO A 17 11.49 34.25 -17.30
C PRO A 17 11.20 33.54 -18.63
N ARG A 18 9.91 33.31 -18.91
CA ARG A 18 9.39 32.67 -20.13
C ARG A 18 9.85 33.43 -21.39
N PRO A 19 10.45 32.78 -22.41
CA PRO A 19 10.76 33.40 -23.68
C PRO A 19 9.47 33.64 -24.49
N ALA A 20 9.41 34.80 -25.18
CA ALA A 20 8.30 35.19 -26.02
C ALA A 20 8.19 34.27 -27.28
N PRO A 21 6.97 34.07 -27.83
CA PRO A 21 6.75 33.20 -28.98
C PRO A 21 7.39 33.80 -30.26
N GLY A 22 8.23 33.00 -30.90
CA GLY A 22 8.85 33.34 -32.18
C GLY A 22 7.95 32.95 -33.36
N PRO A 23 8.13 33.60 -34.54
CA PRO A 23 7.25 33.38 -35.69
C PRO A 23 7.44 32.01 -36.33
N GLY A 24 6.33 31.40 -36.74
CA GLY A 24 6.21 30.05 -37.29
C GLY A 24 7.16 29.72 -38.43
N ARG A 25 7.68 28.52 -38.38
CA ARG A 25 8.51 27.93 -39.43
C ARG A 25 7.73 26.82 -40.12
N ALA A 26 7.71 26.89 -41.45
CA ALA A 26 6.99 25.96 -42.32
C ALA A 26 7.48 24.51 -42.15
N THR A 27 6.53 23.60 -42.07
CA THR A 27 6.71 22.15 -42.01
C THR A 27 7.24 21.57 -43.31
N VAL A 28 8.32 20.81 -43.23
CA VAL A 28 8.81 19.92 -44.31
C VAL A 28 8.35 18.49 -43.94
N PRO A 29 7.73 17.73 -44.84
CA PRO A 29 7.30 16.36 -44.55
C PRO A 29 8.52 15.43 -44.47
N GLN A 30 8.64 14.68 -43.36
CA GLN A 30 9.62 13.62 -43.20
C GLN A 30 9.08 12.29 -43.75
N PRO A 31 9.95 11.40 -44.27
CA PRO A 31 9.56 10.07 -44.71
C PRO A 31 9.33 9.14 -43.53
N ALA A 32 8.37 8.20 -43.70
CA ALA A 32 8.01 7.18 -42.74
C ALA A 32 9.23 6.47 -42.16
N GLY A 33 9.47 6.69 -40.85
CA GLY A 33 10.57 6.09 -40.12
C GLY A 33 10.24 4.69 -39.61
N SER A 34 11.26 3.87 -39.56
CA SER A 34 11.26 2.57 -38.88
C SER A 34 10.85 2.72 -37.41
N PRO A 35 10.24 1.72 -36.76
CA PRO A 35 9.87 1.81 -35.35
C PRO A 35 11.08 2.17 -34.49
N ARG A 36 10.93 3.18 -33.63
CA ARG A 36 11.96 3.55 -32.66
C ARG A 36 12.21 2.38 -31.72
N PRO A 37 13.48 2.11 -31.37
CA PRO A 37 13.74 1.22 -30.23
C PRO A 37 13.16 1.85 -28.96
N SER A 38 12.62 1.02 -28.08
CA SER A 38 12.16 1.42 -26.75
C SER A 38 13.25 2.25 -26.06
N PRO A 39 12.91 3.38 -25.44
CA PRO A 39 13.88 4.22 -24.72
C PRO A 39 14.47 3.53 -23.49
N PHE A 40 13.91 2.41 -23.06
CA PHE A 40 14.32 1.73 -21.84
C PHE A 40 15.25 0.55 -22.13
N PRO A 41 16.36 0.41 -21.38
CA PRO A 41 17.15 -0.79 -21.42
C PRO A 41 16.32 -1.97 -20.91
N LYS A 42 16.21 -3.04 -21.69
CA LYS A 42 15.59 -4.28 -21.22
C LYS A 42 16.41 -4.81 -20.05
N THR A 43 15.94 -4.58 -18.83
CA THR A 43 16.45 -5.27 -17.66
C THR A 43 15.88 -6.67 -17.67
N ASP A 44 16.74 -7.68 -17.71
CA ASP A 44 16.31 -9.06 -17.48
C ASP A 44 15.61 -9.12 -16.11
N PRO A 45 14.47 -9.83 -16.01
CA PRO A 45 13.79 -9.98 -14.73
C PRO A 45 14.77 -10.56 -13.71
N PRO A 46 14.72 -10.12 -12.45
CA PRO A 46 15.57 -10.67 -11.40
C PRO A 46 15.35 -12.18 -11.37
N HIS A 47 16.43 -12.94 -11.51
CA HIS A 47 16.40 -14.39 -11.38
C HIS A 47 15.76 -14.73 -10.04
N ASP A 48 14.55 -15.26 -10.11
CA ASP A 48 13.84 -15.87 -8.98
C ASP A 48 14.72 -16.97 -8.36
N GLN A 49 15.42 -16.61 -7.29
CA GLN A 49 16.01 -17.57 -6.39
C GLN A 49 14.96 -18.04 -5.38
N THR A 50 13.78 -18.42 -5.85
CA THR A 50 12.93 -19.33 -5.09
C THR A 50 13.59 -20.68 -5.13
N ALA A 51 14.55 -20.88 -4.23
CA ALA A 51 14.97 -22.19 -3.81
C ALA A 51 13.69 -22.92 -3.40
N ALA A 52 13.29 -23.88 -4.24
CA ALA A 52 12.16 -24.75 -4.00
C ALA A 52 12.28 -25.33 -2.58
N LEU A 53 11.56 -24.76 -1.63
CA LEU A 53 11.30 -25.37 -0.34
C LEU A 53 10.43 -26.59 -0.63
N ARG A 54 11.11 -27.74 -0.72
CA ARG A 54 10.48 -29.05 -0.70
C ARG A 54 9.49 -29.08 0.46
N PRO A 55 8.21 -29.41 0.23
CA PRO A 55 7.30 -29.61 1.35
C PRO A 55 7.87 -30.70 2.25
N PRO A 56 7.83 -30.53 3.58
CA PRO A 56 8.26 -31.56 4.51
C PRO A 56 7.39 -32.81 4.25
N SER A 57 8.06 -33.92 4.04
CA SER A 57 7.47 -35.24 3.90
C SER A 57 6.42 -35.46 4.98
N ALA A 58 5.21 -35.83 4.58
CA ALA A 58 4.10 -36.12 5.46
C ALA A 58 4.55 -37.05 6.60
N ALA A 59 4.61 -36.50 7.81
CA ALA A 59 4.74 -37.28 9.01
C ALA A 59 3.54 -38.21 9.09
N LYS A 60 3.82 -39.52 9.13
CA LYS A 60 2.82 -40.57 9.34
C LYS A 60 2.02 -40.20 10.60
N GLN A 61 0.73 -39.98 10.43
CA GLN A 61 -0.20 -39.91 11.55
C GLN A 61 -0.13 -41.24 12.33
N PRO A 62 -0.02 -41.20 13.65
CA PRO A 62 -0.16 -42.42 14.43
C PRO A 62 -1.62 -42.89 14.33
N THR A 63 -1.81 -44.12 13.93
CA THR A 63 -3.09 -44.84 13.99
C THR A 63 -3.69 -44.72 15.37
N PRO A 64 -5.01 -44.50 15.52
CA PRO A 64 -5.66 -44.54 16.83
C PRO A 64 -5.48 -45.95 17.41
N GLY A 65 -4.67 -46.06 18.44
CA GLY A 65 -4.57 -47.29 19.21
C GLY A 65 -5.93 -47.61 19.85
N LEU A 66 -6.41 -48.81 19.63
CA LEU A 66 -7.55 -49.35 20.37
C LEU A 66 -7.26 -49.21 21.88
N ILE A 67 -8.14 -48.52 22.59
CA ILE A 67 -8.18 -48.52 24.05
C ILE A 67 -8.59 -49.93 24.46
N PRO A 68 -7.75 -50.69 25.17
CA PRO A 68 -8.19 -51.98 25.71
C PRO A 68 -9.26 -51.72 26.75
N ALA A 69 -10.33 -52.51 26.72
CA ALA A 69 -11.38 -52.51 27.72
C ALA A 69 -10.76 -52.75 29.12
N PRO A 70 -11.28 -52.08 30.17
CA PRO A 70 -10.79 -52.28 31.52
C PRO A 70 -11.14 -53.68 31.96
N ASP A 71 -10.09 -54.45 32.20
CA ASP A 71 -10.22 -55.79 32.79
C ASP A 71 -10.75 -55.62 34.23
N ALA A 72 -11.97 -56.11 34.47
CA ALA A 72 -12.66 -56.01 35.73
C ALA A 72 -12.21 -57.11 36.69
N THR A 73 -11.00 -57.00 37.22
CA THR A 73 -10.58 -57.74 38.42
C THR A 73 -9.36 -57.10 39.05
N ALA A 74 -9.49 -55.87 39.52
CA ALA A 74 -8.54 -55.40 40.53
C ALA A 74 -9.05 -55.90 41.90
N ILE A 75 -8.42 -56.91 42.40
CA ILE A 75 -8.59 -57.39 43.78
C ILE A 75 -8.15 -56.26 44.70
N LEU A 76 -9.08 -55.60 45.36
CA LEU A 76 -8.77 -54.64 46.40
C LEU A 76 -8.05 -55.37 47.55
N PRO A 77 -6.91 -54.88 48.03
CA PRO A 77 -6.26 -55.44 49.21
C PRO A 77 -7.21 -55.28 50.40
N GLN A 78 -7.55 -56.37 51.08
CA GLN A 78 -8.33 -56.36 52.34
C GLN A 78 -7.56 -55.54 53.37
N ILE A 79 -8.26 -54.57 53.95
CA ILE A 79 -7.81 -53.82 55.11
C ILE A 79 -7.97 -54.80 56.31
N PRO A 80 -6.88 -55.08 57.07
CA PRO A 80 -7.00 -55.86 58.29
C PRO A 80 -7.82 -55.09 59.33
N ASP A 81 -8.91 -55.66 59.80
CA ASP A 81 -9.64 -55.18 60.95
C ASP A 81 -8.84 -55.43 62.23
N GLY A 82 -8.21 -54.38 62.73
CA GLY A 82 -7.55 -54.38 64.01
C GLY A 82 -6.82 -53.06 64.27
N PRO A 83 -6.96 -52.44 65.45
CA PRO A 83 -6.15 -51.28 65.79
C PRO A 83 -4.71 -51.68 65.94
N ALA A 84 -3.87 -51.22 65.02
CA ALA A 84 -2.42 -51.33 65.16
C ALA A 84 -1.94 -50.59 66.41
N PRO A 85 -1.05 -51.16 67.23
CA PRO A 85 -0.50 -50.48 68.39
C PRO A 85 0.24 -49.22 67.94
N ALA A 86 -0.06 -48.12 68.58
CA ALA A 86 0.64 -46.88 68.32
C ALA A 86 2.13 -47.02 68.67
N PRO A 87 3.05 -46.56 67.81
CA PRO A 87 4.43 -46.45 68.17
C PRO A 87 4.58 -45.36 69.22
N GLU A 88 4.82 -45.70 70.45
CA GLU A 88 5.28 -44.81 71.52
C GLU A 88 6.69 -44.30 71.11
N GLY A 89 6.87 -43.04 70.99
CA GLY A 89 8.17 -42.42 70.88
C GLY A 89 8.59 -41.80 69.55
N ALA A 90 7.72 -40.95 68.96
CA ALA A 90 8.18 -40.06 67.94
C ALA A 90 7.99 -38.59 68.43
N ASP A 91 9.10 -37.94 68.63
CA ASP A 91 9.28 -36.57 69.13
C ASP A 91 8.24 -35.58 68.59
N SER A 92 7.41 -35.05 69.47
CA SER A 92 6.44 -33.96 69.20
C SER A 92 7.12 -32.73 68.59
N ALA A 93 8.42 -32.53 68.82
CA ALA A 93 9.20 -31.44 68.30
C ALA A 93 9.48 -31.54 66.81
N THR A 94 9.68 -32.76 66.26
CA THR A 94 9.96 -32.99 64.84
C THR A 94 8.66 -32.81 64.00
N ARG A 95 7.52 -33.24 64.52
CA ARG A 95 6.21 -33.08 63.86
C ARG A 95 5.77 -31.60 63.79
N LYS A 96 6.07 -30.78 64.85
CA LYS A 96 5.77 -29.38 64.91
C LYS A 96 6.68 -28.56 63.96
N LYS A 97 7.95 -28.93 63.80
CA LYS A 97 8.89 -28.33 62.85
C LYS A 97 8.49 -28.61 61.41
N GLN A 98 8.05 -29.80 61.08
CA GLN A 98 7.59 -30.17 59.72
C GLN A 98 6.26 -29.48 59.36
N SER A 99 5.31 -29.31 60.25
CA SER A 99 4.06 -28.62 59.99
C SER A 99 4.28 -27.11 59.77
N VAL A 100 5.13 -26.48 60.53
CA VAL A 100 5.49 -25.05 60.36
C VAL A 100 6.23 -24.80 59.04
N LYS A 101 7.11 -25.74 58.64
CA LYS A 101 7.83 -25.64 57.35
C LYS A 101 6.85 -25.79 56.17
N ARG A 102 5.92 -26.77 56.22
CA ARG A 102 4.89 -26.96 55.20
C ARG A 102 3.92 -25.73 55.08
N HIS A 103 3.57 -25.07 56.18
CA HIS A 103 2.76 -23.88 56.17
C HIS A 103 3.53 -22.68 55.56
N ARG A 104 4.81 -22.50 55.85
CA ARG A 104 5.64 -21.46 55.27
C ARG A 104 5.85 -21.66 53.78
N ASP A 105 6.10 -22.92 53.35
CA ASP A 105 6.30 -23.25 51.95
C ASP A 105 4.98 -23.12 51.15
N ALA A 106 3.81 -23.42 51.73
CA ALA A 106 2.49 -23.21 51.14
C ALA A 106 2.14 -21.71 51.02
N GLU A 107 2.52 -20.91 52.03
CA GLU A 107 2.30 -19.45 51.99
C GLU A 107 3.21 -18.72 50.97
N ALA A 108 4.46 -19.17 50.86
CA ALA A 108 5.42 -18.71 49.87
C ALA A 108 4.95 -19.07 48.44
N ALA A 109 4.51 -20.32 48.24
CA ALA A 109 3.92 -20.77 46.96
C ALA A 109 2.65 -19.99 46.58
N GLY A 110 1.81 -19.64 47.59
CA GLY A 110 0.62 -18.80 47.39
C GLY A 110 0.97 -17.38 46.94
N LYS A 111 2.01 -16.78 47.51
CA LYS A 111 2.48 -15.43 47.12
C LYS A 111 3.08 -15.44 45.72
N VAL A 112 3.93 -16.39 45.40
CA VAL A 112 4.52 -16.56 44.05
C VAL A 112 3.43 -16.74 43.01
N ARG A 113 2.41 -17.60 43.27
CA ARG A 113 1.31 -17.81 42.34
C ARG A 113 0.47 -16.53 42.10
N LYS A 114 0.24 -15.72 43.14
CA LYS A 114 -0.45 -14.43 43.01
C LYS A 114 0.38 -13.43 42.21
N THR A 115 1.70 -13.38 42.45
CA THR A 115 2.61 -12.49 41.70
C THR A 115 2.67 -12.89 40.23
N VAL A 116 2.86 -14.19 39.93
CA VAL A 116 2.87 -14.69 38.55
C VAL A 116 1.55 -14.41 37.82
N ARG A 117 0.41 -14.58 38.52
CA ARG A 117 -0.88 -14.25 37.95
C ARG A 117 -1.01 -12.74 37.67
N GLY A 118 -0.60 -11.87 38.60
CA GLY A 118 -0.63 -10.42 38.43
C GLY A 118 0.28 -9.95 37.29
N VAL A 119 1.48 -10.51 37.19
CA VAL A 119 2.38 -10.23 36.06
C VAL A 119 1.77 -10.70 34.74
N GLY A 120 1.15 -11.88 34.72
CA GLY A 120 0.45 -12.41 33.56
C GLY A 120 -0.71 -11.50 33.09
N GLU A 121 -1.52 -10.99 34.04
CA GLU A 121 -2.60 -10.04 33.74
C GLU A 121 -2.07 -8.73 33.14
N VAL A 122 -1.00 -8.18 33.70
CA VAL A 122 -0.34 -6.96 33.17
C VAL A 122 0.19 -7.19 31.77
N LEU A 123 0.87 -8.35 31.51
CA LEU A 123 1.40 -8.68 30.19
C LEU A 123 0.27 -8.86 29.15
N ILE A 124 -0.82 -9.49 29.52
CA ILE A 124 -1.97 -9.67 28.63
C ILE A 124 -2.58 -8.30 28.29
N THR A 125 -2.80 -7.46 29.30
CA THR A 125 -3.33 -6.10 29.10
C THR A 125 -2.41 -5.28 28.22
N PHE A 126 -1.10 -5.32 28.46
CA PHE A 126 -0.12 -4.65 27.62
C PHE A 126 -0.14 -5.17 26.16
N GLY A 127 -0.20 -6.50 25.99
CA GLY A 127 -0.32 -7.11 24.67
C GLY A 127 -1.57 -6.67 23.92
N VAL A 128 -2.72 -6.59 24.61
CA VAL A 128 -3.97 -6.09 24.01
C VAL A 128 -3.84 -4.61 23.62
N VAL A 129 -3.24 -3.77 24.46
CA VAL A 129 -3.02 -2.35 24.12
C VAL A 129 -2.13 -2.20 22.91
N VAL A 130 -1.03 -2.97 22.82
CA VAL A 130 -0.14 -2.94 21.64
C VAL A 130 -0.86 -3.39 20.38
N LEU A 131 -1.69 -4.44 20.46
CA LEU A 131 -2.48 -4.91 19.32
C LEU A 131 -3.54 -3.88 18.88
N LEU A 132 -4.21 -3.22 19.83
CA LEU A 132 -5.18 -2.17 19.52
C LEU A 132 -4.50 -0.94 18.91
N TYR A 133 -3.30 -0.59 19.39
CA TYR A 133 -2.50 0.49 18.82
C TYR A 133 -2.06 0.14 17.39
N ALA A 134 -1.54 -1.06 17.16
CA ALA A 134 -1.19 -1.52 15.82
C ALA A 134 -2.39 -1.55 14.86
N ALA A 135 -3.55 -1.98 15.36
CA ALA A 135 -4.80 -1.93 14.58
C ALA A 135 -5.21 -0.48 14.26
N TYR A 136 -5.08 0.44 15.21
CA TYR A 136 -5.35 1.86 14.98
C TYR A 136 -4.41 2.45 13.92
N GLU A 137 -3.11 2.18 13.99
CA GLU A 137 -2.14 2.65 12.97
C GLU A 137 -2.48 2.14 11.57
N VAL A 138 -2.84 0.86 11.45
CA VAL A 138 -3.12 0.26 10.14
C VAL A 138 -4.48 0.70 9.58
N PHE A 139 -5.53 0.72 10.39
CA PHE A 139 -6.89 0.97 9.92
C PHE A 139 -7.35 2.42 10.10
N GLY A 140 -6.81 3.14 11.09
CA GLY A 140 -7.17 4.52 11.37
C GLY A 140 -6.67 5.47 10.29
N VAL A 141 -5.40 5.41 9.94
CA VAL A 141 -4.78 6.24 8.89
C VAL A 141 -5.40 5.97 7.52
N THR A 142 -5.60 4.68 7.18
CA THR A 142 -6.29 4.31 5.92
C THR A 142 -7.72 4.86 5.88
N GLY A 143 -8.43 4.83 7.01
CA GLY A 143 -9.79 5.37 7.10
C GLY A 143 -9.83 6.88 6.94
N GLU A 144 -8.87 7.62 7.48
CA GLU A 144 -8.74 9.06 7.32
C GLU A 144 -8.49 9.45 5.86
N ILE A 145 -7.54 8.78 5.20
CA ILE A 145 -7.25 8.99 3.77
C ILE A 145 -8.49 8.70 2.91
N ASN A 146 -9.19 7.60 3.15
CA ASN A 146 -10.38 7.26 2.38
C ASN A 146 -11.52 8.28 2.58
N ASN A 147 -11.68 8.84 3.79
CA ASN A 147 -12.66 9.90 4.03
C ASN A 147 -12.28 11.18 3.27
N ALA A 148 -11.00 11.61 3.35
CA ALA A 148 -10.51 12.77 2.61
C ALA A 148 -10.65 12.60 1.10
N GLN A 149 -10.37 11.39 0.57
CA GLN A 149 -10.62 11.05 -0.84
C GLN A 149 -12.11 11.17 -1.20
N GLY A 150 -13.02 10.76 -0.31
CA GLY A 150 -14.46 10.91 -0.49
C GLY A 150 -14.91 12.36 -0.51
N ASP A 151 -14.35 13.21 0.36
CA ASP A 151 -14.62 14.65 0.38
C ASP A 151 -14.11 15.31 -0.90
N LEU A 152 -12.86 15.04 -1.31
CA LEU A 152 -12.28 15.53 -2.58
C LEU A 152 -13.10 15.08 -3.80
N SER A 153 -13.60 13.84 -3.81
CA SER A 153 -14.45 13.35 -4.89
C SER A 153 -15.80 14.09 -4.96
N SER A 154 -16.36 14.42 -3.80
CA SER A 154 -17.62 15.18 -3.73
C SER A 154 -17.45 16.63 -4.18
N ASP A 155 -16.32 17.26 -3.82
CA ASP A 155 -15.96 18.60 -4.28
C ASP A 155 -15.73 18.62 -5.80
N LEU A 156 -15.09 17.60 -6.34
CA LEU A 156 -14.88 17.43 -7.77
C LEU A 156 -16.19 17.33 -8.55
N ASP A 157 -17.20 16.61 -8.05
CA ASP A 157 -18.53 16.55 -8.66
C ASP A 157 -19.17 17.95 -8.74
N VAL A 158 -19.04 18.75 -7.68
CA VAL A 158 -19.54 20.13 -7.67
C VAL A 158 -18.79 21.00 -8.69
N ILE A 159 -17.47 20.87 -8.80
CA ILE A 159 -16.65 21.58 -9.78
C ILE A 159 -17.07 21.24 -11.21
N TRP A 160 -17.30 19.96 -11.49
CA TRP A 160 -17.73 19.50 -12.81
C TRP A 160 -19.14 19.95 -13.18
N ASP A 161 -20.05 20.03 -12.22
CA ASP A 161 -21.42 20.51 -12.45
C ASP A 161 -21.47 22.01 -12.77
N VAL A 162 -20.64 22.82 -12.13
CA VAL A 162 -20.62 24.29 -12.35
C VAL A 162 -19.98 24.65 -13.68
N GLY A 163 -18.95 23.90 -14.12
CA GLY A 163 -18.16 24.20 -15.32
C GLY A 163 -17.32 25.48 -15.18
N GLY A 164 -16.38 25.63 -16.08
CA GLY A 164 -15.55 26.85 -16.16
C GLY A 164 -16.10 27.84 -17.16
N GLU A 165 -16.38 29.09 -16.73
CA GLU A 165 -16.79 30.16 -17.64
C GLU A 165 -15.64 31.08 -18.09
N GLU A 166 -14.48 31.08 -17.38
CA GLU A 166 -13.45 32.11 -17.60
C GLU A 166 -12.05 31.54 -17.99
N GLU A 167 -11.63 30.38 -17.49
CA GLU A 167 -10.39 29.71 -17.92
C GLU A 167 -10.65 28.23 -17.98
N GLU A 168 -10.60 27.63 -19.17
CA GLU A 168 -10.78 26.21 -19.38
C GLU A 168 -9.49 25.47 -19.00
N GLY A 169 -9.60 24.59 -18.00
CA GLY A 169 -8.60 23.59 -17.66
C GLY A 169 -8.76 22.32 -18.49
N VAL A 170 -8.61 21.16 -17.84
CA VAL A 170 -8.79 19.87 -18.52
C VAL A 170 -10.26 19.64 -18.86
N ASP A 171 -10.55 19.38 -20.13
CA ASP A 171 -11.88 19.01 -20.63
C ASP A 171 -12.99 19.95 -20.15
N GLY A 172 -12.81 21.24 -20.34
CA GLY A 172 -13.81 22.26 -19.99
C GLY A 172 -14.08 22.41 -18.50
N ALA A 173 -13.31 21.76 -17.62
CA ALA A 173 -13.32 22.04 -16.19
C ALA A 173 -12.54 23.32 -15.87
N PRO A 174 -12.79 23.98 -14.72
CA PRO A 174 -11.93 25.06 -14.24
C PRO A 174 -10.48 24.61 -14.08
N VAL A 175 -9.53 25.56 -14.26
CA VAL A 175 -8.11 25.30 -13.96
C VAL A 175 -7.99 25.04 -12.44
N PRO A 176 -7.48 23.87 -12.00
CA PRO A 176 -7.37 23.56 -10.58
C PRO A 176 -6.28 24.42 -9.91
N GLU A 177 -6.52 24.86 -8.67
CA GLU A 177 -5.47 25.38 -7.81
C GLU A 177 -4.66 24.22 -7.19
N LEU A 178 -3.53 24.53 -6.54
CA LEU A 178 -2.71 23.52 -5.86
C LEU A 178 -3.52 22.83 -4.74
N GLY A 179 -3.54 21.51 -4.75
CA GLY A 179 -4.32 20.68 -3.82
C GLY A 179 -5.77 20.44 -4.23
N ASP A 180 -6.29 21.16 -5.24
CA ASP A 180 -7.65 20.94 -5.73
C ASP A 180 -7.77 19.66 -6.55
N ALA A 181 -8.92 19.00 -6.40
CA ALA A 181 -9.25 17.81 -7.19
C ALA A 181 -9.56 18.19 -8.65
N PHE A 182 -9.06 17.41 -9.62
CA PHE A 182 -9.29 17.66 -11.04
C PHE A 182 -9.75 16.43 -11.84
N ALA A 183 -9.48 15.20 -11.35
CA ALA A 183 -9.77 13.95 -12.06
C ALA A 183 -9.95 12.79 -11.07
N ARG A 184 -10.42 11.64 -11.58
CA ARG A 184 -10.38 10.36 -10.86
C ARG A 184 -9.55 9.34 -11.63
N MET A 185 -8.92 8.43 -10.91
CA MET A 185 -8.17 7.32 -11.47
C MET A 185 -8.77 6.00 -11.02
N TRP A 186 -8.99 5.10 -11.96
CA TRP A 186 -9.45 3.73 -11.78
C TRP A 186 -8.35 2.75 -12.18
N ALA A 187 -8.12 1.72 -11.40
CA ALA A 187 -7.17 0.64 -11.70
C ALA A 187 -7.70 -0.65 -11.08
N PRO A 188 -8.65 -1.34 -11.76
CA PRO A 188 -9.43 -2.44 -11.18
C PRO A 188 -8.57 -3.63 -10.76
N ASP A 189 -7.43 -3.87 -11.40
CA ASP A 189 -6.49 -4.95 -11.05
C ASP A 189 -5.95 -4.84 -9.62
N ILE A 190 -5.84 -3.61 -9.09
CA ILE A 190 -5.24 -3.36 -7.79
C ILE A 190 -6.18 -2.74 -6.76
N ARG A 191 -7.28 -2.11 -7.21
CA ARG A 191 -8.26 -1.48 -6.32
C ARG A 191 -9.62 -1.32 -7.02
N ALA A 192 -10.70 -1.64 -6.30
CA ALA A 192 -12.07 -1.50 -6.81
C ALA A 192 -12.59 -0.06 -6.79
N GLU A 193 -12.12 0.78 -5.85
CA GLU A 193 -12.52 2.17 -5.73
C GLU A 193 -11.53 3.07 -6.46
N SER A 194 -12.00 4.20 -7.01
CA SER A 194 -11.13 5.20 -7.62
C SER A 194 -10.26 5.94 -6.60
N TRP A 195 -9.22 6.57 -7.09
CA TRP A 195 -8.53 7.67 -6.41
C TRP A 195 -9.00 9.00 -7.00
N THR A 196 -9.25 9.98 -6.15
CA THR A 196 -9.35 11.37 -6.59
C THR A 196 -7.94 11.93 -6.75
N LEU A 197 -7.68 12.59 -7.86
CA LEU A 197 -6.38 13.16 -8.21
C LEU A 197 -6.38 14.65 -7.93
N VAL A 198 -5.28 15.17 -7.40
CA VAL A 198 -5.13 16.60 -7.08
C VAL A 198 -4.04 17.26 -7.91
N GLU A 199 -4.10 18.57 -8.03
CA GLU A 199 -3.07 19.37 -8.69
C GLU A 199 -1.89 19.60 -7.73
N GLY A 200 -0.65 19.39 -8.19
CA GLY A 200 0.56 19.59 -7.41
C GLY A 200 1.08 18.30 -6.76
N THR A 201 2.35 18.36 -6.33
CA THR A 201 3.07 17.21 -5.75
C THR A 201 3.84 17.57 -4.49
N GLU A 202 3.60 18.76 -3.91
CA GLU A 202 4.16 19.06 -2.59
C GLU A 202 3.48 18.19 -1.52
N LEU A 203 4.13 18.01 -0.38
CA LEU A 203 3.61 17.16 0.70
C LEU A 203 2.21 17.53 1.16
N SER A 204 1.91 18.83 1.16
CA SER A 204 0.58 19.34 1.50
C SER A 204 -0.48 18.98 0.47
N ASP A 205 -0.09 18.88 -0.81
CA ASP A 205 -1.01 18.60 -1.91
C ASP A 205 -1.36 17.10 -1.93
N ILE A 206 -0.35 16.25 -1.74
CA ILE A 206 -0.48 14.78 -1.84
C ILE A 206 -0.72 14.07 -0.50
N GLU A 207 -1.03 14.79 0.58
CA GLU A 207 -1.22 14.20 1.91
C GLU A 207 -2.27 13.07 1.91
N TYR A 208 -3.35 13.26 1.17
CA TYR A 208 -4.48 12.31 1.11
C TYR A 208 -4.78 11.75 -0.27
N ALA A 209 -4.12 12.25 -1.33
CA ALA A 209 -4.43 11.94 -2.71
C ALA A 209 -3.16 11.81 -3.57
N PRO A 210 -3.18 11.08 -4.70
CA PRO A 210 -2.15 11.22 -5.72
C PRO A 210 -2.24 12.59 -6.39
N GLY A 211 -1.07 13.20 -6.63
CA GLY A 211 -1.00 14.54 -7.22
C GLY A 211 -0.29 14.58 -8.57
N ARG A 212 -0.72 15.51 -9.43
CA ARG A 212 -0.13 15.74 -10.75
C ARG A 212 1.15 16.59 -10.65
N TYR A 213 2.18 16.18 -11.38
CA TYR A 213 3.38 16.97 -11.55
C TYR A 213 3.11 18.15 -12.48
N LEU A 214 3.32 19.38 -11.97
CA LEU A 214 2.87 20.64 -12.62
C LEU A 214 3.43 20.87 -14.02
N ASP A 215 4.69 20.49 -14.27
CA ASP A 215 5.33 20.64 -15.58
C ASP A 215 4.99 19.50 -16.56
N GLY A 216 4.18 18.52 -16.14
CA GLY A 216 3.71 17.41 -16.96
C GLY A 216 2.46 17.73 -17.76
N ALA A 217 2.15 16.90 -18.74
CA ALA A 217 0.92 16.93 -19.49
C ALA A 217 -0.31 16.67 -18.60
N TYR A 218 -1.50 17.07 -19.08
CA TYR A 218 -2.77 16.60 -18.54
C TYR A 218 -3.18 15.26 -19.18
N PRO A 219 -4.19 14.55 -18.64
CA PRO A 219 -4.70 13.33 -19.25
C PRO A 219 -5.07 13.56 -20.72
N GLY A 220 -4.66 12.65 -21.61
CA GLY A 220 -4.94 12.74 -23.04
C GLY A 220 -4.10 13.74 -23.82
N GLU A 221 -3.28 14.56 -23.17
CA GLU A 221 -2.38 15.47 -23.87
C GLU A 221 -1.07 14.76 -24.29
N GLN A 222 -0.49 15.25 -25.38
CA GLN A 222 0.81 14.79 -25.86
C GLN A 222 1.92 15.13 -24.85
N GLY A 223 2.66 14.14 -24.44
CA GLY A 223 3.70 14.25 -23.43
C GLY A 223 3.54 13.20 -22.34
N ASN A 224 3.85 13.55 -21.10
CA ASN A 224 3.84 12.66 -19.96
C ASN A 224 2.97 13.21 -18.82
N PHE A 225 1.81 12.61 -18.66
CA PHE A 225 0.94 12.83 -17.52
C PHE A 225 1.52 12.10 -16.30
N THR A 226 2.11 12.82 -15.38
CA THR A 226 2.84 12.23 -14.25
C THR A 226 2.13 12.43 -12.94
N LEU A 227 1.91 11.34 -12.21
CA LEU A 227 1.29 11.30 -10.89
C LEU A 227 2.26 10.78 -9.82
N ALA A 228 2.37 11.52 -8.74
CA ALA A 228 3.10 11.14 -7.53
C ALA A 228 2.14 10.77 -6.40
N GLY A 229 2.45 9.76 -5.62
CA GLY A 229 1.66 9.42 -4.45
C GLY A 229 2.47 8.73 -3.36
N HIS A 230 2.03 8.87 -2.12
CA HIS A 230 2.67 8.22 -0.98
C HIS A 230 2.62 6.69 -1.08
N ASN A 231 3.70 6.02 -0.61
CA ASN A 231 3.78 4.57 -0.51
C ASN A 231 3.01 4.05 0.70
N VAL A 232 1.70 4.28 0.71
CA VAL A 232 0.76 3.80 1.74
C VAL A 232 -0.40 3.04 1.11
N PRO A 233 -1.04 2.09 1.82
CA PRO A 233 -2.06 1.19 1.26
C PRO A 233 -3.24 1.89 0.57
N ALA A 234 -3.63 3.06 1.05
CA ALA A 234 -4.76 3.82 0.52
C ALA A 234 -4.39 4.71 -0.68
N ILE A 235 -3.09 4.93 -0.95
CA ILE A 235 -2.61 5.73 -2.07
C ILE A 235 -1.87 4.83 -3.07
N PHE A 236 -0.56 4.97 -3.27
CA PHE A 236 0.17 4.30 -4.34
C PHE A 236 1.01 3.09 -3.93
N GLN A 237 0.81 2.53 -2.71
CA GLN A 237 1.54 1.32 -2.34
C GLN A 237 1.29 0.14 -3.29
N LYS A 238 0.08 0.05 -3.85
CA LYS A 238 -0.34 -1.06 -4.71
C LYS A 238 0.00 -0.89 -6.19
N ILE A 239 0.49 0.24 -6.66
CA ILE A 239 0.88 0.38 -8.08
C ILE A 239 1.98 -0.60 -8.49
N ARG A 240 2.68 -1.20 -7.50
CA ARG A 240 3.66 -2.27 -7.70
C ARG A 240 3.06 -3.60 -8.13
N ASP A 241 1.76 -3.75 -7.97
CA ASP A 241 1.00 -4.96 -8.30
C ASP A 241 0.40 -4.86 -9.72
N LEU A 242 0.61 -3.72 -10.42
CA LEU A 242 0.26 -3.54 -11.82
C LEU A 242 1.27 -4.28 -12.72
N ASP A 243 0.76 -5.09 -13.62
CA ASP A 243 1.55 -5.83 -14.61
C ASP A 243 1.38 -5.20 -16.02
N PRO A 244 2.35 -5.38 -16.95
CA PRO A 244 2.18 -4.97 -18.34
C PRO A 244 0.93 -5.57 -18.98
N GLY A 245 0.08 -4.70 -19.54
CA GLY A 245 -1.22 -5.04 -20.11
C GLY A 245 -2.41 -4.63 -19.26
N ASP A 246 -2.21 -4.39 -17.95
CA ASP A 246 -3.25 -3.87 -17.06
C ASP A 246 -3.72 -2.49 -17.50
N LYS A 247 -4.97 -2.15 -17.17
CA LYS A 247 -5.57 -0.89 -17.56
C LYS A 247 -5.66 0.09 -16.38
N VAL A 248 -5.37 1.35 -16.67
CA VAL A 248 -5.59 2.47 -15.78
C VAL A 248 -6.44 3.50 -16.51
N VAL A 249 -7.61 3.82 -15.96
CA VAL A 249 -8.54 4.78 -16.55
C VAL A 249 -8.51 6.08 -15.76
N ILE A 250 -8.35 7.19 -16.47
CA ILE A 250 -8.45 8.54 -15.90
C ILE A 250 -9.77 9.14 -16.33
N GLU A 251 -10.64 9.41 -15.37
CA GLU A 251 -11.92 10.08 -15.55
C GLU A 251 -11.74 11.59 -15.35
N THR A 252 -12.06 12.35 -16.38
CA THR A 252 -12.14 13.80 -16.34
C THR A 252 -13.60 14.25 -16.52
N ARG A 253 -13.86 15.54 -16.61
CA ARG A 253 -15.21 16.06 -16.79
C ARG A 253 -15.90 15.56 -18.06
N GLU A 254 -15.18 15.47 -19.17
CA GLU A 254 -15.76 15.17 -20.49
C GLU A 254 -15.30 13.83 -21.07
N ASN A 255 -14.19 13.23 -20.56
CA ASN A 255 -13.61 12.04 -21.15
C ASN A 255 -13.15 11.01 -20.10
N PHE A 256 -13.07 9.76 -20.54
CA PHE A 256 -12.29 8.69 -19.96
C PHE A 256 -11.08 8.45 -20.84
N TYR A 257 -9.90 8.47 -20.26
CA TYR A 257 -8.63 8.17 -20.92
C TYR A 257 -8.13 6.82 -20.43
N VAL A 258 -8.08 5.84 -21.32
CA VAL A 258 -7.65 4.48 -21.03
C VAL A 258 -6.18 4.34 -21.33
N TYR A 259 -5.38 4.09 -20.31
CA TYR A 259 -3.95 3.83 -20.42
C TYR A 259 -3.67 2.35 -20.18
N GLU A 260 -2.79 1.76 -21.00
CA GLU A 260 -2.28 0.41 -20.81
C GLU A 260 -0.88 0.47 -20.21
N VAL A 261 -0.64 -0.31 -19.16
CA VAL A 261 0.68 -0.44 -18.52
C VAL A 261 1.66 -1.09 -19.51
N GLU A 262 2.78 -0.43 -19.77
CA GLU A 262 3.86 -0.92 -20.63
C GLU A 262 4.94 -1.64 -19.84
N GLU A 263 5.41 -0.99 -18.76
CA GLU A 263 6.44 -1.55 -17.89
C GLU A 263 6.49 -0.86 -16.53
N HIS A 264 7.16 -1.51 -15.60
CA HIS A 264 7.51 -0.91 -14.31
C HIS A 264 9.02 -1.01 -14.06
N VAL A 265 9.58 -0.02 -13.39
CA VAL A 265 11.01 0.04 -13.06
C VAL A 265 11.23 0.57 -11.66
N ILE A 266 12.37 0.23 -11.06
CA ILE A 266 12.85 0.87 -9.83
C ILE A 266 14.04 1.74 -10.21
N VAL A 267 13.99 3.00 -9.81
CA VAL A 267 15.03 3.99 -10.11
C VAL A 267 15.52 4.66 -8.83
N ASP A 268 16.71 5.25 -8.88
CA ASP A 268 17.24 6.08 -7.81
C ASP A 268 16.39 7.36 -7.62
N GLU A 269 16.24 7.84 -6.39
CA GLU A 269 15.43 9.03 -6.09
C GLU A 269 15.88 10.30 -6.82
N THR A 270 17.12 10.35 -7.28
CA THR A 270 17.67 11.48 -8.04
C THR A 270 17.39 11.40 -9.54
N GLN A 271 16.79 10.32 -10.02
CA GLN A 271 16.45 10.14 -11.43
C GLN A 271 15.16 10.89 -11.78
N ILE A 272 15.31 12.12 -12.24
CA ILE A 272 14.18 13.03 -12.54
C ILE A 272 13.63 12.90 -13.97
N ASP A 273 14.33 12.19 -14.85
CA ASP A 273 13.90 11.94 -16.24
C ASP A 273 12.64 11.08 -16.37
N ILE A 274 12.19 10.47 -15.27
CA ILE A 274 10.88 9.81 -15.18
C ILE A 274 9.71 10.78 -15.42
N THR A 275 9.89 12.07 -15.14
CA THR A 275 8.88 13.12 -15.35
C THR A 275 9.05 13.85 -16.69
N ALA A 276 10.06 13.47 -17.50
CA ALA A 276 10.29 14.07 -18.80
C ALA A 276 9.09 13.88 -19.75
N PRO A 277 8.86 14.79 -20.71
CA PRO A 277 7.77 14.65 -21.70
C PRO A 277 7.80 13.34 -22.48
N VAL A 278 9.00 12.77 -22.68
CA VAL A 278 9.20 11.39 -23.11
C VAL A 278 9.97 10.69 -22.01
N PRO A 279 9.39 9.79 -21.23
CA PRO A 279 10.04 9.15 -20.09
C PRO A 279 11.38 8.53 -20.48
N GLY A 280 12.42 8.79 -19.67
CA GLY A 280 13.79 8.31 -19.93
C GLY A 280 14.57 9.06 -21.02
N ASP A 281 13.99 10.04 -21.72
CA ASP A 281 14.67 10.90 -22.69
C ASP A 281 14.31 12.38 -22.48
N PRO A 282 14.92 13.04 -21.50
CA PRO A 282 14.63 14.43 -21.15
C PRO A 282 14.98 15.43 -22.26
N GLY A 283 15.72 15.01 -23.28
CA GLY A 283 16.07 15.83 -24.44
C GLY A 283 15.10 15.69 -25.61
N ALA A 284 14.20 14.72 -25.58
CA ALA A 284 13.22 14.50 -26.63
C ALA A 284 12.03 15.46 -26.50
N SER A 285 11.52 15.89 -27.66
CA SER A 285 10.17 16.46 -27.73
C SER A 285 9.19 15.35 -28.04
N PRO A 286 8.03 15.32 -27.39
CA PRO A 286 7.04 14.28 -27.64
C PRO A 286 6.57 14.30 -29.10
N GLY A 287 6.44 13.14 -29.70
CA GLY A 287 5.91 12.91 -31.05
C GLY A 287 4.44 12.49 -31.02
N ASP A 288 3.86 12.23 -32.20
CA ASP A 288 2.43 11.91 -32.36
C ASP A 288 1.95 10.66 -31.64
N GLU A 289 2.85 9.80 -31.13
CA GLU A 289 2.57 8.58 -30.38
C GLU A 289 2.97 8.68 -28.90
N ASP A 290 3.42 9.86 -28.46
CA ASP A 290 3.91 10.05 -27.10
C ASP A 290 2.81 10.64 -26.20
N PHE A 291 1.86 9.80 -25.82
CA PHE A 291 0.82 10.05 -24.83
C PHE A 291 1.07 9.13 -23.64
N TRP A 292 1.98 9.55 -22.78
CA TRP A 292 2.43 8.75 -21.65
C TRP A 292 1.66 9.09 -20.37
N MET A 293 1.52 8.09 -19.51
CA MET A 293 1.22 8.28 -18.11
C MET A 293 2.30 7.61 -17.25
N THR A 294 2.79 8.35 -16.27
CA THR A 294 3.77 7.85 -15.29
C THR A 294 3.18 7.90 -13.90
N LEU A 295 3.09 6.76 -13.23
CA LEU A 295 2.76 6.66 -11.80
C LEU A 295 4.03 6.38 -11.03
N PHE A 296 4.29 7.09 -9.92
CA PHE A 296 5.42 6.75 -9.09
C PHE A 296 5.18 6.95 -7.60
N THR A 297 5.90 6.16 -6.80
CA THR A 297 5.88 6.23 -5.34
C THR A 297 7.26 5.95 -4.77
N CYS A 298 7.46 6.28 -3.49
CA CYS A 298 8.70 5.95 -2.78
C CYS A 298 8.95 4.44 -2.68
N HIS A 299 10.21 4.03 -2.75
CA HIS A 299 10.66 2.65 -2.62
C HIS A 299 12.03 2.61 -1.90
N PRO A 300 12.37 1.53 -1.15
CA PRO A 300 11.46 0.54 -0.58
C PRO A 300 10.55 1.12 0.52
N LEU A 301 9.58 0.33 1.01
CA LEU A 301 8.51 0.77 1.92
C LEU A 301 8.97 1.55 3.17
N TRP A 302 10.18 1.30 3.68
CA TRP A 302 10.65 1.87 4.94
C TRP A 302 11.86 2.80 4.81
N ASP A 303 12.41 2.98 3.58
CA ASP A 303 13.72 3.62 3.43
C ASP A 303 13.79 4.67 2.30
N ASN A 304 12.83 4.74 1.42
CA ASN A 304 12.48 5.80 0.46
C ASN A 304 13.62 6.35 -0.45
N TYR A 305 14.74 5.64 -0.61
CA TYR A 305 15.88 6.09 -1.41
C TYR A 305 15.76 5.75 -2.90
N GLU A 306 14.69 5.08 -3.29
CA GLU A 306 14.34 4.74 -4.67
C GLU A 306 12.92 5.18 -4.98
N ARG A 307 12.55 5.08 -6.26
CA ARG A 307 11.17 5.25 -6.73
C ARG A 307 10.73 3.99 -7.47
N TYR A 308 9.54 3.51 -7.14
CA TYR A 308 8.84 2.54 -7.95
C TYR A 308 8.01 3.31 -8.97
N VAL A 309 8.22 3.02 -10.25
CA VAL A 309 7.66 3.76 -11.38
C VAL A 309 6.93 2.80 -12.29
N VAL A 310 5.73 3.17 -12.71
CA VAL A 310 4.92 2.48 -13.71
C VAL A 310 4.73 3.40 -14.89
N TYR A 311 5.09 2.95 -16.08
CA TYR A 311 4.86 3.66 -17.34
C TYR A 311 3.70 3.03 -18.09
N SER A 312 2.81 3.88 -18.58
CA SER A 312 1.63 3.47 -19.35
C SER A 312 1.47 4.34 -20.57
N LYS A 313 0.79 3.84 -21.60
CA LYS A 313 0.45 4.57 -22.81
C LYS A 313 -1.05 4.69 -22.99
N LEU A 314 -1.50 5.84 -23.46
CA LEU A 314 -2.89 6.04 -23.88
C LEU A 314 -3.21 5.11 -25.06
N ILE A 315 -4.26 4.31 -24.91
CA ILE A 315 -4.73 3.39 -25.96
C ILE A 315 -6.13 3.75 -26.46
N ASP A 316 -6.95 4.42 -25.64
CA ASP A 316 -8.29 4.83 -26.03
C ASP A 316 -8.73 6.10 -25.29
N THR A 317 -9.70 6.82 -25.87
CA THR A 317 -10.38 7.95 -25.26
C THR A 317 -11.87 7.83 -25.52
N VAL A 318 -12.66 7.77 -24.45
CA VAL A 318 -14.10 7.59 -24.48
C VAL A 318 -14.77 8.84 -23.92
N GLU A 319 -15.73 9.40 -24.67
CA GLU A 319 -16.52 10.55 -24.18
C GLU A 319 -17.33 10.15 -22.93
N ARG A 320 -17.27 10.96 -21.91
CA ARG A 320 -17.97 10.70 -20.66
C ARG A 320 -19.41 11.21 -20.74
N ASP A 321 -20.36 10.30 -20.57
CA ASP A 321 -21.75 10.66 -20.29
C ASP A 321 -21.91 10.81 -18.76
N PRO A 322 -22.25 11.99 -18.22
CA PRO A 322 -22.42 12.19 -16.78
C PRO A 322 -23.51 11.32 -16.14
N GLU A 323 -24.48 10.86 -16.93
CA GLU A 323 -25.55 9.93 -16.50
C GLU A 323 -25.31 8.49 -16.94
N GLY A 324 -24.18 8.26 -17.66
CA GLY A 324 -23.80 6.97 -18.20
C GLY A 324 -23.02 6.08 -17.24
N ASP A 325 -22.78 4.85 -17.67
CA ASP A 325 -21.93 3.89 -16.93
C ASP A 325 -20.45 4.19 -17.20
N LEU A 326 -19.60 3.78 -16.26
CA LEU A 326 -18.14 3.75 -16.45
C LEU A 326 -17.79 2.79 -17.60
N PRO A 327 -16.69 3.01 -18.35
CA PRO A 327 -16.20 2.06 -19.33
C PRO A 327 -15.76 0.76 -18.62
N ASP A 328 -15.84 -0.36 -19.35
CA ASP A 328 -15.56 -1.69 -18.79
C ASP A 328 -14.15 -1.74 -18.17
N GLU A 329 -13.17 -1.09 -18.75
CA GLU A 329 -11.78 -1.00 -18.31
C GLU A 329 -11.62 -0.31 -16.93
N ALA A 330 -12.63 0.42 -16.45
CA ALA A 330 -12.59 1.06 -15.13
C ALA A 330 -12.99 0.13 -13.97
N PHE A 331 -13.66 -1.00 -14.26
CA PHE A 331 -14.15 -1.91 -13.22
C PHE A 331 -13.93 -3.40 -13.51
N ASP A 332 -13.56 -3.78 -14.73
CA ASP A 332 -13.27 -5.17 -15.10
C ASP A 332 -11.77 -5.34 -15.44
N PRO A 333 -11.00 -6.07 -14.62
CA PRO A 333 -9.59 -6.32 -14.89
C PRO A 333 -9.32 -7.12 -16.18
N GLU A 334 -10.32 -7.78 -16.74
CA GLU A 334 -10.18 -8.60 -17.96
C GLU A 334 -10.69 -7.88 -19.23
N ALA A 335 -11.06 -6.58 -19.12
CA ALA A 335 -11.59 -5.76 -20.22
C ALA A 335 -10.56 -5.39 -21.31
#